data_16cef8e9570a52280bd743a5b9ddc42e
#
_entry.id   16cef8e9570a52280bd743a5b9ddc42e
#
_cell.length_a   1.000
_cell.length_b   1.000
_cell.length_c   1.000
_cell.angle_alpha   90.00
_cell.angle_beta   90.00
_cell.angle_gamma   90.00
#
_symmetry.space_group_name_H-M   'P 1'
#
loop_
_entity.id
_entity.type
_entity.pdbx_description
1 polymer ?
#
loop_
_entity_poly.entity_id
_entity_poly.type
_entity_poly.pdbx_seq_one_letter_code
_entity_poly.pdbx_strand_id
1 'polypeptide(L)'
;MAKSTFMYWQKRFNRENPDKDMEEKILELRSVHKDYGYRRIHAELCNQGHSINKKKVQRIIQKLKIQVTSFTRKSRKYNSYQGTIGVIAPNRIKRRFHTSIPHQKITTDTTEFKYYEVDERGNRTLHKLYLDSFMDMFNNEILSYNITKHPSVKNILDVLDRTIKITSDCIYRRTFHSDQGWAYQLKEYSSRLKDGQIFQSMSRKGTCLDNSIMENFFSLLKQEVYYGRIFYSYEELKTEIERFIKYYNEDRIKEKLGWMSPVQYRMNYSISSDII
;
A
#
# COMPACT_ATOMS: atom_id res chain seq x y z
N MET A 1 -1.10 -42.05 38.58
CA MET A 1 -1.78 -41.93 37.27
C MET A 1 -2.33 -43.31 36.89
N ALA A 2 -3.59 -43.38 36.47
CA ALA A 2 -4.16 -44.68 36.02
C ALA A 2 -3.45 -45.20 34.75
N LYS A 3 -3.25 -46.54 34.65
CA LYS A 3 -2.57 -47.17 33.52
C LYS A 3 -3.21 -46.80 32.16
N SER A 4 -4.54 -46.73 32.12
CA SER A 4 -5.30 -46.27 30.95
C SER A 4 -4.95 -44.85 30.49
N THR A 5 -4.82 -43.93 31.45
CA THR A 5 -4.43 -42.52 31.21
C THR A 5 -3.00 -42.45 30.68
N PHE A 6 -2.08 -43.22 31.27
CA PHE A 6 -0.69 -43.28 30.81
C PHE A 6 -0.60 -43.81 29.35
N MET A 7 -1.26 -44.93 29.05
CA MET A 7 -1.28 -45.53 27.70
C MET A 7 -1.94 -44.59 26.68
N TYR A 8 -3.00 -43.85 27.06
CA TYR A 8 -3.62 -42.86 26.22
C TYR A 8 -2.65 -41.72 25.86
N TRP A 9 -1.93 -41.19 26.82
CA TRP A 9 -0.96 -40.10 26.59
C TRP A 9 0.27 -40.62 25.82
N GLN A 10 0.75 -41.79 26.11
CA GLN A 10 1.88 -42.43 25.38
C GLN A 10 1.57 -42.58 23.88
N LYS A 11 0.37 -43.11 23.55
CA LYS A 11 -0.09 -43.16 22.14
C LYS A 11 -0.19 -41.79 21.50
N ARG A 12 -0.56 -40.78 22.27
CA ARG A 12 -0.72 -39.42 21.76
C ARG A 12 0.62 -38.71 21.56
N PHE A 13 1.62 -38.96 22.40
CA PHE A 13 2.98 -38.44 22.22
C PHE A 13 3.68 -39.01 21.01
N ASN A 14 3.44 -40.28 20.70
CA ASN A 14 4.04 -40.96 19.54
C ASN A 14 3.26 -40.73 18.23
N ARG A 15 2.17 -39.99 18.28
CA ARG A 15 1.37 -39.72 17.09
C ARG A 15 2.08 -38.65 16.26
N GLU A 16 2.26 -38.94 14.96
CA GLU A 16 2.71 -37.89 14.02
C GLU A 16 1.85 -36.65 14.12
N ASN A 17 2.48 -35.48 13.98
CA ASN A 17 1.79 -34.22 14.01
C ASN A 17 0.85 -34.11 12.80
N PRO A 18 -0.49 -34.15 13.00
CA PRO A 18 -1.44 -34.13 11.88
C PRO A 18 -1.48 -32.76 11.15
N ASP A 19 -0.80 -31.75 11.68
CA ASP A 19 -0.73 -30.44 11.11
C ASP A 19 0.63 -30.16 10.42
N LYS A 20 1.55 -31.15 10.34
CA LYS A 20 2.92 -30.96 9.86
C LYS A 20 3.00 -30.32 8.48
N ASP A 21 2.30 -30.88 7.50
CA ASP A 21 2.30 -30.36 6.12
C ASP A 21 1.76 -28.93 6.06
N MET A 22 0.77 -28.63 6.89
CA MET A 22 0.18 -27.29 6.94
C MET A 22 1.10 -26.29 7.67
N GLU A 23 1.83 -26.73 8.68
CA GLU A 23 2.86 -25.93 9.35
C GLU A 23 3.98 -25.56 8.37
N GLU A 24 4.44 -26.49 7.55
CA GLU A 24 5.47 -26.27 6.52
C GLU A 24 5.00 -25.23 5.49
N LYS A 25 3.78 -25.38 4.95
CA LYS A 25 3.19 -24.39 4.01
C LYS A 25 3.02 -23.00 4.61
N ILE A 26 2.59 -22.92 5.87
CA ILE A 26 2.47 -21.64 6.57
C ILE A 26 3.85 -20.99 6.77
N LEU A 27 4.89 -21.78 7.07
CA LEU A 27 6.26 -21.28 7.19
C LEU A 27 6.80 -20.78 5.85
N GLU A 28 6.55 -21.51 4.76
CA GLU A 28 6.91 -21.10 3.40
C GLU A 28 6.25 -19.77 3.02
N LEU A 29 4.92 -19.68 3.17
CA LEU A 29 4.19 -18.41 2.92
C LEU A 29 4.70 -17.27 3.80
N ARG A 30 5.08 -17.55 5.05
CA ARG A 30 5.66 -16.54 5.94
C ARG A 30 7.05 -16.10 5.50
N SER A 31 7.85 -16.97 4.92
CA SER A 31 9.19 -16.62 4.43
C SER A 31 9.13 -15.65 3.25
N VAL A 32 8.13 -15.82 2.37
CA VAL A 32 7.88 -14.94 1.21
C VAL A 32 7.16 -13.67 1.65
N HIS A 33 6.12 -13.78 2.48
CA HIS A 33 5.24 -12.67 2.88
C HIS A 33 5.38 -12.36 4.39
N LYS A 34 6.47 -11.71 4.77
CA LYS A 34 6.83 -11.44 6.18
C LYS A 34 5.74 -10.69 6.97
N ASP A 35 4.98 -9.84 6.30
CA ASP A 35 3.97 -8.94 6.87
C ASP A 35 2.53 -9.43 6.73
N TYR A 36 2.31 -10.68 6.24
CA TYR A 36 0.97 -11.25 6.17
C TYR A 36 0.51 -11.73 7.55
N GLY A 37 -0.55 -11.12 8.08
CA GLY A 37 -1.27 -11.66 9.25
C GLY A 37 -2.01 -12.96 8.90
N TYR A 38 -2.50 -13.68 9.92
CA TYR A 38 -3.17 -14.98 9.74
C TYR A 38 -4.33 -14.94 8.73
N ARG A 39 -5.01 -13.79 8.55
CA ARG A 39 -6.10 -13.65 7.57
C ARG A 39 -5.61 -13.74 6.13
N ARG A 40 -4.47 -13.08 5.81
CA ARG A 40 -3.86 -13.17 4.48
C ARG A 40 -3.22 -14.52 4.24
N ILE A 41 -2.51 -15.08 5.22
CA ILE A 41 -1.99 -16.46 5.12
C ILE A 41 -3.11 -17.45 4.85
N HIS A 42 -4.25 -17.33 5.55
CA HIS A 42 -5.42 -18.18 5.29
C HIS A 42 -5.96 -18.00 3.86
N ALA A 43 -6.10 -16.74 3.41
CA ALA A 43 -6.61 -16.45 2.07
C ALA A 43 -5.67 -16.97 0.98
N GLU A 44 -4.36 -16.85 1.17
CA GLU A 44 -3.35 -17.37 0.25
C GLU A 44 -3.40 -18.91 0.16
N LEU A 45 -3.54 -19.59 1.29
CA LEU A 45 -3.76 -21.04 1.30
C LEU A 45 -5.04 -21.43 0.54
N CYS A 46 -6.13 -20.65 0.70
CA CYS A 46 -7.35 -20.89 -0.04
C CYS A 46 -7.18 -20.63 -1.55
N ASN A 47 -6.46 -19.58 -1.94
CA ASN A 47 -6.12 -19.27 -3.34
C ASN A 47 -5.28 -20.40 -3.97
N GLN A 48 -4.45 -21.09 -3.18
CA GLN A 48 -3.68 -22.27 -3.58
C GLN A 48 -4.49 -23.58 -3.55
N GLY A 49 -5.81 -23.50 -3.32
CA GLY A 49 -6.72 -24.65 -3.32
C GLY A 49 -6.84 -25.41 -2.00
N HIS A 50 -6.26 -24.91 -0.91
CA HIS A 50 -6.34 -25.58 0.39
C HIS A 50 -7.62 -25.21 1.15
N SER A 51 -8.43 -26.20 1.49
CA SER A 51 -9.59 -26.02 2.37
C SER A 51 -9.15 -26.10 3.84
N ILE A 52 -9.02 -24.96 4.50
CA ILE A 52 -8.57 -24.87 5.89
C ILE A 52 -9.39 -23.83 6.67
N ASN A 53 -9.67 -24.11 7.93
CA ASN A 53 -10.36 -23.15 8.81
C ASN A 53 -9.40 -22.03 9.25
N LYS A 54 -9.86 -20.79 9.17
CA LYS A 54 -9.12 -19.60 9.58
C LYS A 54 -8.61 -19.65 11.03
N LYS A 55 -9.41 -20.21 11.97
CA LYS A 55 -8.99 -20.41 13.37
C LYS A 55 -7.85 -21.42 13.49
N LYS A 56 -7.82 -22.45 12.62
CA LYS A 56 -6.71 -23.41 12.59
C LYS A 56 -5.40 -22.74 12.16
N VAL A 57 -5.43 -21.91 11.11
CA VAL A 57 -4.26 -21.12 10.68
C VAL A 57 -3.76 -20.22 11.81
N GLN A 58 -4.66 -19.50 12.48
CA GLN A 58 -4.31 -18.63 13.59
C GLN A 58 -3.63 -19.41 14.73
N ARG A 59 -4.18 -20.57 15.11
CA ARG A 59 -3.61 -21.45 16.13
C ARG A 59 -2.20 -21.92 15.77
N ILE A 60 -1.99 -22.32 14.51
CA ILE A 60 -0.67 -22.78 14.03
C ILE A 60 0.34 -21.65 14.09
N ILE A 61 0.00 -20.43 13.63
CA ILE A 61 0.88 -19.26 13.67
C ILE A 61 1.26 -18.91 15.12
N GLN A 62 0.32 -19.04 16.07
CA GLN A 62 0.59 -18.84 17.50
C GLN A 62 1.51 -19.93 18.06
N LYS A 63 1.26 -21.21 17.73
CA LYS A 63 2.08 -22.36 18.13
C LYS A 63 3.53 -22.20 17.66
N LEU A 64 3.73 -21.77 16.42
CA LEU A 64 5.04 -21.58 15.82
C LEU A 64 5.71 -20.26 16.22
N LYS A 65 5.02 -19.38 16.97
CA LYS A 65 5.51 -18.06 17.41
C LYS A 65 5.96 -17.15 16.26
N ILE A 66 5.27 -17.22 15.11
CA ILE A 66 5.58 -16.46 13.89
C ILE A 66 4.57 -15.32 13.62
N GLN A 67 4.06 -14.67 14.66
CA GLN A 67 3.17 -13.51 14.50
C GLN A 67 3.89 -12.34 13.80
N VAL A 68 3.10 -11.49 13.12
CA VAL A 68 3.61 -10.25 12.50
C VAL A 68 4.03 -9.26 13.58
N THR A 69 5.18 -8.63 13.41
CA THR A 69 5.73 -7.62 14.34
C THR A 69 5.74 -6.20 13.76
N SER A 70 5.53 -6.05 12.44
CA SER A 70 5.69 -4.78 11.71
C SER A 70 4.72 -3.68 12.16
N PHE A 71 3.50 -4.03 12.57
CA PHE A 71 2.42 -3.08 12.88
C PHE A 71 2.30 -2.70 14.36
N THR A 72 3.35 -2.91 15.14
CA THR A 72 3.36 -2.60 16.60
C THR A 72 3.74 -1.16 16.90
N ARG A 73 4.23 -0.39 15.93
CA ARG A 73 4.72 0.97 16.12
C ARG A 73 3.62 1.99 15.88
N LYS A 74 3.47 2.95 16.82
CA LYS A 74 2.56 4.09 16.65
C LYS A 74 3.14 5.05 15.61
N SER A 75 2.31 5.49 14.65
CA SER A 75 2.68 6.56 13.73
C SER A 75 2.85 7.88 14.50
N ARG A 76 3.82 8.71 14.08
CA ARG A 76 3.96 10.08 14.61
C ARG A 76 2.84 10.96 14.04
N LYS A 77 2.44 12.00 14.79
CA LYS A 77 1.47 12.99 14.31
C LYS A 77 1.97 13.63 13.01
N TYR A 78 1.12 13.63 12.01
CA TYR A 78 1.33 14.31 10.74
C TYR A 78 1.03 15.80 10.92
N ASN A 79 1.83 16.65 10.27
CA ASN A 79 1.60 18.10 10.22
C ASN A 79 1.37 18.49 8.76
N SER A 80 0.14 18.83 8.40
CA SER A 80 -0.22 19.22 7.04
C SER A 80 0.25 20.65 6.73
N TYR A 81 0.56 20.92 5.47
CA TYR A 81 0.84 22.26 4.97
C TYR A 81 -0.35 23.20 5.21
N GLN A 82 -0.09 24.37 5.80
CA GLN A 82 -1.13 25.35 6.18
C GLN A 82 -1.12 26.62 5.32
N GLY A 83 -0.19 26.73 4.36
CA GLY A 83 -0.08 27.89 3.48
C GLY A 83 -1.13 27.91 2.38
N THR A 84 -1.40 29.12 1.84
CA THR A 84 -2.24 29.33 0.65
C THR A 84 -1.38 30.05 -0.39
N ILE A 85 -1.04 29.36 -1.48
CA ILE A 85 -0.16 29.89 -2.55
C ILE A 85 -0.95 30.13 -3.84
N GLY A 86 -2.06 29.42 -4.05
CA GLY A 86 -2.83 29.44 -5.29
C GLY A 86 -4.33 29.24 -5.05
N VAL A 87 -5.00 28.57 -5.97
CA VAL A 87 -6.45 28.36 -5.93
C VAL A 87 -6.78 26.98 -5.31
N ILE A 88 -7.63 26.99 -4.29
CA ILE A 88 -8.12 25.79 -3.65
C ILE A 88 -9.37 25.29 -4.39
N ALA A 89 -9.31 24.08 -4.94
CA ALA A 89 -10.44 23.46 -5.60
C ALA A 89 -11.45 22.89 -4.57
N PRO A 90 -12.77 22.85 -4.91
CA PRO A 90 -13.78 22.30 -4.01
C PRO A 90 -13.59 20.80 -3.80
N ASN A 91 -13.87 20.30 -2.59
CA ASN A 91 -13.87 18.87 -2.30
C ASN A 91 -15.05 18.17 -2.99
N ARG A 92 -14.79 17.51 -4.12
CA ARG A 92 -15.79 16.78 -4.92
C ARG A 92 -15.95 15.34 -4.43
N ILE A 93 -14.89 14.74 -3.86
CA ILE A 93 -14.90 13.34 -3.37
C ILE A 93 -15.77 13.20 -2.13
N LYS A 94 -15.70 14.16 -1.18
CA LYS A 94 -16.50 14.16 0.07
C LYS A 94 -16.44 12.80 0.79
N ARG A 95 -15.24 12.20 0.88
CA ARG A 95 -14.95 10.86 1.46
C ARG A 95 -15.62 9.68 0.73
N ARG A 96 -16.20 9.89 -0.45
CA ARG A 96 -16.73 8.81 -1.28
C ARG A 96 -15.61 8.19 -2.10
N PHE A 97 -14.72 7.46 -1.42
CA PHE A 97 -13.50 6.87 -1.99
C PHE A 97 -13.75 5.62 -2.82
N HIS A 98 -14.95 5.12 -2.85
CA HIS A 98 -15.31 3.99 -3.69
C HIS A 98 -15.78 4.46 -5.06
N THR A 99 -15.37 3.76 -6.10
CA THR A 99 -15.91 3.83 -7.45
C THR A 99 -15.95 2.42 -8.03
N SER A 100 -16.94 2.14 -8.86
CA SER A 100 -17.05 0.89 -9.64
C SER A 100 -16.38 0.98 -11.01
N ILE A 101 -15.82 2.14 -11.35
CA ILE A 101 -15.26 2.44 -12.66
C ILE A 101 -13.73 2.63 -12.50
N PRO A 102 -12.92 1.80 -13.16
CA PRO A 102 -11.47 1.99 -13.20
C PRO A 102 -11.10 3.39 -13.69
N HIS A 103 -10.02 3.95 -13.16
CA HIS A 103 -9.44 5.24 -13.57
C HIS A 103 -10.34 6.47 -13.41
N GLN A 104 -11.55 6.33 -12.84
CA GLN A 104 -12.48 7.46 -12.69
C GLN A 104 -12.08 8.41 -11.56
N LYS A 105 -11.63 7.87 -10.44
CA LYS A 105 -11.23 8.67 -9.26
C LYS A 105 -9.80 8.35 -8.88
N ILE A 106 -8.94 9.32 -9.01
CA ILE A 106 -7.52 9.20 -8.69
C ILE A 106 -7.21 10.06 -7.47
N THR A 107 -6.41 9.55 -6.56
CA THR A 107 -5.88 10.34 -5.44
C THR A 107 -4.37 10.45 -5.52
N THR A 108 -3.83 11.55 -5.04
CA THR A 108 -2.39 11.83 -5.00
C THR A 108 -1.99 12.44 -3.67
N ASP A 109 -0.76 12.19 -3.30
CA ASP A 109 -0.11 12.82 -2.16
C ASP A 109 1.41 12.61 -2.25
N THR A 110 2.16 13.38 -1.47
CA THR A 110 3.61 13.30 -1.36
C THR A 110 4.00 12.88 0.06
N THR A 111 4.93 11.94 0.17
CA THR A 111 5.48 11.57 1.48
C THR A 111 7.00 11.71 1.52
N GLU A 112 7.51 12.09 2.70
CA GLU A 112 8.95 12.24 2.98
C GLU A 112 9.50 11.00 3.68
N PHE A 113 10.71 10.61 3.26
CA PHE A 113 11.57 9.64 3.93
C PHE A 113 12.92 10.29 4.25
N LYS A 114 13.67 9.67 5.14
CA LYS A 114 15.02 10.12 5.54
C LYS A 114 16.00 8.98 5.36
N TYR A 115 17.19 9.30 4.88
CA TYR A 115 18.33 8.39 4.79
C TYR A 115 19.61 9.11 5.21
N TYR A 116 20.69 8.39 5.42
CA TYR A 116 21.97 8.93 5.79
C TYR A 116 22.98 8.71 4.67
N GLU A 117 23.84 9.66 4.45
CA GLU A 117 25.08 9.45 3.70
C GLU A 117 26.25 9.49 4.69
N VAL A 118 27.23 8.61 4.48
CA VAL A 118 28.41 8.50 5.33
C VAL A 118 29.59 9.00 4.52
N ASP A 119 30.29 10.03 5.05
CA ASP A 119 31.50 10.54 4.41
C ASP A 119 32.71 9.64 4.69
N GLU A 120 33.86 9.93 4.04
CA GLU A 120 35.12 9.19 4.23
C GLU A 120 35.65 9.21 5.67
N ARG A 121 35.18 10.15 6.50
CA ARG A 121 35.54 10.30 7.92
C ARG A 121 34.56 9.60 8.86
N GLY A 122 33.54 8.92 8.31
CA GLY A 122 32.51 8.23 9.09
C GLY A 122 31.41 9.13 9.65
N ASN A 123 31.34 10.42 9.28
CA ASN A 123 30.28 11.31 9.72
C ASN A 123 29.00 11.00 8.94
N ARG A 124 27.87 11.03 9.64
CA ARG A 124 26.55 10.76 9.05
C ARG A 124 25.81 12.06 8.78
N THR A 125 25.47 12.31 7.53
CA THR A 125 24.64 13.45 7.11
C THR A 125 23.23 12.96 6.81
N LEU A 126 22.22 13.65 7.36
CA LEU A 126 20.81 13.33 7.15
C LEU A 126 20.30 13.96 5.86
N HIS A 127 19.78 13.14 4.96
CA HIS A 127 19.18 13.54 3.71
C HIS A 127 17.70 13.16 3.66
N LYS A 128 16.96 13.76 2.72
CA LYS A 128 15.56 13.50 2.48
C LYS A 128 15.33 12.89 1.11
N LEU A 129 14.30 12.06 1.02
CA LEU A 129 13.76 11.51 -0.21
C LEU A 129 12.25 11.75 -0.21
N TYR A 130 11.70 12.13 -1.35
CA TYR A 130 10.28 12.42 -1.54
C TYR A 130 9.70 11.43 -2.54
N LEU A 131 8.55 10.87 -2.19
CA LEU A 131 7.75 10.00 -3.05
C LEU A 131 6.43 10.70 -3.36
N ASP A 132 6.25 11.07 -4.62
CA ASP A 132 4.99 11.55 -5.19
C ASP A 132 4.27 10.37 -5.83
N SER A 133 3.01 10.10 -5.48
CA SER A 133 2.28 8.93 -6.00
C SER A 133 0.86 9.28 -6.39
N PHE A 134 0.37 8.62 -7.46
CA PHE A 134 -1.01 8.67 -7.90
C PHE A 134 -1.63 7.27 -7.83
N MET A 135 -2.78 7.17 -7.18
CA MET A 135 -3.46 5.92 -6.90
C MET A 135 -4.89 5.93 -7.44
N ASP A 136 -5.31 4.85 -8.08
CA ASP A 136 -6.70 4.63 -8.44
C ASP A 136 -7.55 4.25 -7.21
N MET A 137 -8.65 4.96 -6.98
CA MET A 137 -9.58 4.65 -5.90
C MET A 137 -10.44 3.42 -6.18
N PHE A 138 -10.45 2.91 -7.42
CA PHE A 138 -11.18 1.70 -7.81
C PHE A 138 -10.61 0.45 -7.10
N ASN A 139 -9.32 0.23 -7.23
CA ASN A 139 -8.63 -0.96 -6.71
C ASN A 139 -7.46 -0.63 -5.77
N ASN A 140 -7.17 0.65 -5.55
CA ASN A 140 -6.00 1.15 -4.81
C ASN A 140 -4.65 0.76 -5.47
N GLU A 141 -4.59 0.69 -6.80
CA GLU A 141 -3.37 0.51 -7.58
C GLU A 141 -2.57 1.82 -7.64
N ILE A 142 -1.26 1.77 -7.44
CA ILE A 142 -0.37 2.90 -7.71
C ILE A 142 -0.12 2.92 -9.22
N LEU A 143 -0.71 3.90 -9.89
CA LEU A 143 -0.65 4.04 -11.35
C LEU A 143 0.66 4.64 -11.83
N SER A 144 1.14 5.65 -11.11
CA SER A 144 2.40 6.31 -11.38
C SER A 144 2.98 6.92 -10.13
N TYR A 145 4.30 7.06 -10.10
CA TYR A 145 5.02 7.68 -9.00
C TYR A 145 6.35 8.28 -9.47
N ASN A 146 6.93 9.13 -8.64
CA ASN A 146 8.29 9.63 -8.79
C ASN A 146 8.99 9.65 -7.43
N ILE A 147 10.31 9.38 -7.44
CA ILE A 147 11.15 9.39 -6.24
C ILE A 147 12.28 10.38 -6.48
N THR A 148 12.41 11.39 -5.60
CA THR A 148 13.34 12.50 -5.81
C THR A 148 14.01 12.93 -4.51
N LYS A 149 15.20 13.54 -4.65
CA LYS A 149 15.93 14.13 -3.52
C LYS A 149 15.33 15.47 -3.09
N HIS A 150 14.69 16.19 -4.01
CA HIS A 150 14.10 17.50 -3.76
C HIS A 150 12.69 17.59 -4.35
N PRO A 151 11.71 18.11 -3.60
CA PRO A 151 10.39 18.35 -4.15
C PRO A 151 10.48 19.45 -5.22
N SER A 152 9.90 19.20 -6.38
CA SER A 152 9.82 20.20 -7.45
C SER A 152 8.49 20.14 -8.17
N VAL A 153 8.05 21.27 -8.71
CA VAL A 153 6.84 21.37 -9.54
C VAL A 153 6.95 20.42 -10.73
N LYS A 154 8.10 20.42 -11.40
CA LYS A 154 8.36 19.59 -12.58
C LYS A 154 8.12 18.11 -12.28
N ASN A 155 8.65 17.62 -11.16
CA ASN A 155 8.52 16.22 -10.78
C ASN A 155 7.05 15.80 -10.62
N ILE A 156 6.24 16.63 -9.94
CA ILE A 156 4.82 16.37 -9.74
C ILE A 156 4.05 16.44 -11.06
N LEU A 157 4.38 17.40 -11.92
CA LEU A 157 3.75 17.54 -13.24
C LEU A 157 4.09 16.37 -14.17
N ASP A 158 5.31 15.87 -14.15
CA ASP A 158 5.72 14.70 -14.94
C ASP A 158 4.94 13.43 -14.51
N VAL A 159 4.68 13.25 -13.22
CA VAL A 159 3.86 12.14 -12.72
C VAL A 159 2.39 12.35 -13.08
N LEU A 160 1.89 13.58 -12.96
CA LEU A 160 0.53 13.95 -13.36
C LEU A 160 0.29 13.61 -14.84
N ASP A 161 1.19 14.02 -15.75
CA ASP A 161 1.05 13.77 -17.18
C ASP A 161 1.03 12.28 -17.51
N ARG A 162 1.90 11.50 -16.86
CA ARG A 162 1.87 10.03 -16.98
C ARG A 162 0.53 9.46 -16.49
N THR A 163 0.00 9.97 -15.36
CA THR A 163 -1.28 9.50 -14.83
C THR A 163 -2.44 9.87 -15.75
N ILE A 164 -2.44 11.09 -16.32
CA ILE A 164 -3.45 11.54 -17.29
C ILE A 164 -3.48 10.60 -18.50
N LYS A 165 -2.29 10.22 -18.98
CA LYS A 165 -2.14 9.29 -20.11
C LYS A 165 -2.62 7.88 -19.75
N ILE A 166 -2.21 7.32 -18.60
CA ILE A 166 -2.62 5.98 -18.15
C ILE A 166 -4.15 5.90 -18.01
N THR A 167 -4.77 6.95 -17.51
CA THR A 167 -6.21 6.98 -17.22
C THR A 167 -7.07 7.46 -18.39
N SER A 168 -6.50 7.63 -19.58
CA SER A 168 -7.20 8.15 -20.77
C SER A 168 -8.26 7.20 -21.33
N ASP A 169 -8.21 5.92 -20.97
CA ASP A 169 -9.19 4.88 -21.30
C ASP A 169 -10.53 5.05 -20.58
N CYS A 170 -10.57 5.84 -19.51
CA CYS A 170 -11.82 6.10 -18.78
C CYS A 170 -12.74 7.01 -19.61
N ILE A 171 -13.87 6.45 -20.07
CA ILE A 171 -14.89 7.16 -20.88
C ILE A 171 -15.67 8.21 -20.08
N TYR A 172 -15.63 8.12 -18.76
CA TYR A 172 -16.28 9.07 -17.86
C TYR A 172 -15.35 10.21 -17.47
N ARG A 173 -15.94 11.33 -17.04
CA ARG A 173 -15.16 12.45 -16.55
C ARG A 173 -14.42 12.05 -15.27
N ARG A 174 -13.11 12.11 -15.33
CA ARG A 174 -12.21 11.76 -14.22
C ARG A 174 -12.21 12.83 -13.12
N THR A 175 -11.85 12.44 -11.91
CA THR A 175 -11.66 13.34 -10.77
C THR A 175 -10.32 13.02 -10.10
N PHE A 176 -9.42 14.00 -10.06
CA PHE A 176 -8.15 13.88 -9.35
C PHE A 176 -8.22 14.63 -8.03
N HIS A 177 -7.92 13.93 -6.95
CA HIS A 177 -8.03 14.41 -5.58
C HIS A 177 -6.67 14.50 -4.90
N SER A 178 -6.41 15.60 -4.21
CA SER A 178 -5.19 15.80 -3.41
C SER A 178 -5.53 16.45 -2.06
N ASP A 179 -4.53 16.56 -1.21
CA ASP A 179 -4.56 17.53 -0.12
C ASP A 179 -4.41 18.96 -0.64
N GLN A 180 -4.27 19.95 0.27
CA GLN A 180 -4.01 21.35 -0.09
C GLN A 180 -2.50 21.65 -0.17
N GLY A 181 -1.67 20.66 -0.55
CA GLY A 181 -0.24 20.86 -0.75
C GLY A 181 0.03 21.96 -1.80
N TRP A 182 1.13 22.69 -1.62
CA TRP A 182 1.46 23.87 -2.43
C TRP A 182 1.49 23.60 -3.93
N ALA A 183 2.01 22.44 -4.35
CA ALA A 183 2.15 22.09 -5.76
C ALA A 183 0.80 21.87 -6.46
N TYR A 184 -0.20 21.34 -5.76
CA TYR A 184 -1.54 21.09 -6.28
C TYR A 184 -2.36 22.38 -6.43
N GLN A 185 -1.96 23.48 -5.76
CA GLN A 185 -2.60 24.78 -5.85
C GLN A 185 -2.08 25.63 -7.03
N LEU A 186 -1.02 25.19 -7.70
CA LEU A 186 -0.40 25.92 -8.81
C LEU A 186 -1.27 25.94 -10.05
N LYS A 187 -1.16 27.03 -10.81
CA LYS A 187 -1.88 27.22 -12.07
C LYS A 187 -1.53 26.15 -13.10
N GLU A 188 -0.25 25.77 -13.17
CA GLU A 188 0.25 24.73 -14.09
C GLU A 188 -0.41 23.39 -13.84
N TYR A 189 -0.57 22.98 -12.56
CA TYR A 189 -1.25 21.74 -12.19
C TYR A 189 -2.74 21.79 -12.59
N SER A 190 -3.43 22.86 -12.23
CA SER A 190 -4.85 23.03 -12.54
C SER A 190 -5.13 23.16 -14.04
N SER A 191 -4.23 23.81 -14.81
CA SER A 191 -4.34 23.92 -16.27
C SER A 191 -4.30 22.55 -16.93
N ARG A 192 -3.31 21.67 -16.58
CA ARG A 192 -3.21 20.32 -17.14
C ARG A 192 -4.44 19.46 -16.88
N LEU A 193 -5.00 19.55 -15.66
CA LEU A 193 -6.26 18.86 -15.36
C LEU A 193 -7.42 19.40 -16.20
N LYS A 194 -7.50 20.72 -16.38
CA LYS A 194 -8.54 21.37 -17.20
C LYS A 194 -8.41 20.95 -18.67
N ASP A 195 -7.20 20.97 -19.22
CA ASP A 195 -6.91 20.56 -20.60
C ASP A 195 -7.27 19.08 -20.84
N GLY A 196 -7.04 18.22 -19.83
CA GLY A 196 -7.46 16.82 -19.80
C GLY A 196 -8.95 16.61 -19.48
N GLN A 197 -9.76 17.65 -19.35
CA GLN A 197 -11.17 17.60 -18.92
C GLN A 197 -11.39 16.87 -17.59
N ILE A 198 -10.43 16.99 -16.66
CA ILE A 198 -10.42 16.32 -15.35
C ILE A 198 -10.88 17.29 -14.27
N PHE A 199 -11.75 16.85 -13.38
CA PHE A 199 -12.10 17.62 -12.21
C PHE A 199 -10.97 17.60 -11.19
N GLN A 200 -10.53 18.78 -10.78
CA GLN A 200 -9.70 18.92 -9.59
C GLN A 200 -10.57 18.85 -8.33
N SER A 201 -10.10 18.15 -7.32
CA SER A 201 -10.72 18.05 -6.00
C SER A 201 -9.63 18.14 -4.93
N MET A 202 -9.89 18.90 -3.87
CA MET A 202 -8.96 19.02 -2.75
C MET A 202 -9.64 18.71 -1.42
N SER A 203 -8.88 18.12 -0.50
CA SER A 203 -9.28 17.92 0.89
C SER A 203 -9.64 19.24 1.57
N ARG A 204 -10.48 19.21 2.58
CA ARG A 204 -10.72 20.38 3.43
C ARG A 204 -9.48 20.66 4.29
N LYS A 205 -9.27 21.94 4.61
CA LYS A 205 -8.14 22.37 5.43
C LYS A 205 -8.11 21.63 6.78
N GLY A 206 -6.95 21.03 7.11
CA GLY A 206 -6.77 20.34 8.39
C GLY A 206 -7.52 19.01 8.53
N THR A 207 -8.11 18.49 7.45
CA THR A 207 -8.88 17.24 7.50
C THR A 207 -8.14 16.12 6.76
N CYS A 208 -7.23 15.43 7.46
CA CYS A 208 -6.47 14.29 6.93
C CYS A 208 -7.38 13.15 6.44
N LEU A 209 -8.52 12.94 7.08
CA LEU A 209 -9.49 11.92 6.67
C LEU A 209 -10.01 12.08 5.23
N ASP A 210 -9.86 13.24 4.63
CA ASP A 210 -10.30 13.47 3.25
C ASP A 210 -9.33 12.87 2.21
N ASN A 211 -8.10 12.46 2.61
CA ASN A 211 -7.14 11.71 1.77
C ASN A 211 -6.65 10.39 2.44
N SER A 212 -7.50 9.78 3.26
CA SER A 212 -7.15 8.62 4.09
C SER A 212 -6.66 7.39 3.31
N ILE A 213 -7.02 7.24 2.03
CA ILE A 213 -6.56 6.13 1.19
C ILE A 213 -5.05 6.23 0.93
N MET A 214 -4.55 7.41 0.56
CA MET A 214 -3.12 7.63 0.37
C MET A 214 -2.34 7.55 1.68
N GLU A 215 -2.90 8.12 2.76
CA GLU A 215 -2.31 8.01 4.09
C GLU A 215 -2.16 6.55 4.53
N ASN A 216 -3.15 5.70 4.23
CA ASN A 216 -3.08 4.27 4.51
C ASN A 216 -1.97 3.59 3.69
N PHE A 217 -1.84 3.89 2.40
CA PHE A 217 -0.77 3.36 1.55
C PHE A 217 0.61 3.76 2.10
N PHE A 218 0.83 5.02 2.41
CA PHE A 218 2.09 5.49 2.98
C PHE A 218 2.38 4.89 4.35
N SER A 219 1.34 4.69 5.16
CA SER A 219 1.49 4.01 6.45
C SER A 219 1.96 2.56 6.25
N LEU A 220 1.37 1.82 5.30
CA LEU A 220 1.78 0.45 4.97
C LEU A 220 3.22 0.40 4.47
N LEU A 221 3.57 1.25 3.51
CA LEU A 221 4.94 1.35 2.99
C LEU A 221 5.94 1.64 4.11
N LYS A 222 5.65 2.63 4.98
CA LYS A 222 6.52 2.96 6.09
C LYS A 222 6.64 1.85 7.13
N GLN A 223 5.57 1.13 7.41
CA GLN A 223 5.56 0.02 8.38
C GLN A 223 6.30 -1.22 7.86
N GLU A 224 6.11 -1.57 6.59
CA GLU A 224 6.65 -2.81 6.01
C GLU A 224 8.10 -2.64 5.52
N VAL A 225 8.51 -1.42 5.11
CA VAL A 225 9.82 -1.17 4.49
C VAL A 225 10.73 -0.29 5.34
N TYR A 226 10.19 0.81 5.88
CA TYR A 226 11.01 1.90 6.37
C TYR A 226 11.27 1.85 7.88
N TYR A 227 10.22 1.63 8.69
CA TYR A 227 10.39 1.66 10.15
C TYR A 227 11.22 0.48 10.66
N GLY A 228 12.21 0.82 11.49
CA GLY A 228 13.14 -0.15 12.08
C GLY A 228 14.35 -0.45 11.23
N ARG A 229 14.48 0.19 10.08
CA ARG A 229 15.67 0.14 9.22
C ARG A 229 16.34 1.52 9.17
N ILE A 230 17.64 1.52 8.91
CA ILE A 230 18.44 2.71 8.63
C ILE A 230 18.97 2.52 7.21
N PHE A 231 18.76 3.51 6.37
CA PHE A 231 19.23 3.51 4.98
C PHE A 231 20.44 4.42 4.86
N TYR A 232 21.46 3.96 4.17
CA TYR A 232 22.75 4.66 4.04
C TYR A 232 22.99 5.23 2.64
N SER A 233 22.05 5.05 1.71
CA SER A 233 22.11 5.71 0.41
C SER A 233 20.71 6.00 -0.15
N TYR A 234 20.66 6.97 -1.06
CA TYR A 234 19.45 7.28 -1.83
C TYR A 234 18.99 6.07 -2.66
N GLU A 235 19.93 5.40 -3.33
CA GLU A 235 19.62 4.29 -4.23
C GLU A 235 19.09 3.06 -3.46
N GLU A 236 19.63 2.78 -2.28
CA GLU A 236 19.15 1.71 -1.42
C GLU A 236 17.66 1.94 -1.05
N LEU A 237 17.35 3.13 -0.52
CA LEU A 237 15.99 3.46 -0.11
C LEU A 237 15.03 3.51 -1.29
N LYS A 238 15.46 4.08 -2.43
CA LYS A 238 14.68 4.13 -3.67
C LYS A 238 14.33 2.72 -4.16
N THR A 239 15.32 1.84 -4.25
CA THR A 239 15.12 0.45 -4.70
C THR A 239 14.13 -0.30 -3.81
N GLU A 240 14.20 -0.13 -2.49
CA GLU A 240 13.25 -0.77 -1.58
C GLU A 240 11.82 -0.21 -1.72
N ILE A 241 11.67 1.09 -1.95
CA ILE A 241 10.36 1.70 -2.22
C ILE A 241 9.78 1.18 -3.56
N GLU A 242 10.59 1.13 -4.62
CA GLU A 242 10.17 0.63 -5.94
C GLU A 242 9.76 -0.85 -5.87
N ARG A 243 10.56 -1.67 -5.17
CA ARG A 243 10.23 -3.08 -4.92
C ARG A 243 8.91 -3.23 -4.16
N PHE A 244 8.68 -2.40 -3.16
CA PHE A 244 7.43 -2.44 -2.41
C PHE A 244 6.24 -2.03 -3.26
N ILE A 245 6.34 -0.98 -4.09
CA ILE A 245 5.25 -0.55 -4.96
C ILE A 245 4.89 -1.66 -5.96
N LYS A 246 5.88 -2.31 -6.54
CA LYS A 246 5.65 -3.47 -7.43
C LYS A 246 4.93 -4.60 -6.68
N TYR A 247 5.47 -5.03 -5.55
CA TYR A 247 4.85 -6.05 -4.70
C TYR A 247 3.42 -5.67 -4.26
N TYR A 248 3.20 -4.40 -3.87
CA TYR A 248 1.90 -3.90 -3.46
C TYR A 248 0.86 -3.97 -4.58
N ASN A 249 1.25 -3.68 -5.81
CA ASN A 249 0.37 -3.69 -6.98
C ASN A 249 0.11 -5.11 -7.49
N GLU A 250 1.16 -5.95 -7.58
CA GLU A 250 1.12 -7.23 -8.30
C GLU A 250 0.81 -8.42 -7.39
N ASP A 251 1.30 -8.42 -6.13
CA ASP A 251 1.28 -9.61 -5.27
C ASP A 251 0.48 -9.44 -3.98
N ARG A 252 0.42 -8.20 -3.44
CA ARG A 252 -0.16 -7.97 -2.12
C ARG A 252 -1.68 -8.06 -2.13
N ILE A 253 -2.21 -9.21 -1.70
CA ILE A 253 -3.66 -9.47 -1.65
C ILE A 253 -4.39 -8.61 -0.63
N LYS A 254 -5.62 -8.21 -0.96
CA LYS A 254 -6.49 -7.33 -0.14
C LYS A 254 -7.87 -7.94 0.03
N GLU A 255 -8.35 -7.99 1.28
CA GLU A 255 -9.70 -8.51 1.60
C GLU A 255 -10.80 -7.78 0.84
N LYS A 256 -10.69 -6.44 0.70
CA LYS A 256 -11.65 -5.60 -0.04
C LYS A 256 -11.70 -5.87 -1.55
N LEU A 257 -10.67 -6.51 -2.09
CA LEU A 257 -10.57 -6.88 -3.49
C LEU A 257 -10.83 -8.40 -3.69
N GLY A 258 -11.55 -9.03 -2.78
CA GLY A 258 -11.81 -10.47 -2.86
C GLY A 258 -10.54 -11.32 -2.75
N TRP A 259 -9.57 -10.88 -1.97
CA TRP A 259 -8.26 -11.52 -1.80
C TRP A 259 -7.43 -11.59 -3.09
N MET A 260 -7.57 -10.59 -3.94
CA MET A 260 -6.72 -10.35 -5.09
C MET A 260 -5.77 -9.16 -4.84
N SER A 261 -4.68 -9.08 -5.60
CA SER A 261 -3.87 -7.87 -5.68
C SER A 261 -4.59 -6.78 -6.49
N PRO A 262 -4.18 -5.50 -6.41
CA PRO A 262 -4.76 -4.43 -7.21
C PRO A 262 -4.79 -4.75 -8.71
N VAL A 263 -3.68 -5.20 -9.28
CA VAL A 263 -3.56 -5.52 -10.72
C VAL A 263 -4.46 -6.69 -11.08
N GLN A 264 -4.45 -7.79 -10.30
CA GLN A 264 -5.32 -8.95 -10.54
C GLN A 264 -6.80 -8.55 -10.52
N TYR A 265 -7.20 -7.70 -9.58
CA TYR A 265 -8.58 -7.22 -9.50
C TYR A 265 -8.99 -6.43 -10.73
N ARG A 266 -8.14 -5.53 -11.24
CA ARG A 266 -8.39 -4.76 -12.46
C ARG A 266 -8.49 -5.67 -13.70
N MET A 267 -7.58 -6.65 -13.83
CA MET A 267 -7.59 -7.60 -14.95
C MET A 267 -8.89 -8.42 -14.97
N ASN A 268 -9.33 -8.93 -13.83
CA ASN A 268 -10.59 -9.68 -13.73
C ASN A 268 -11.81 -8.82 -14.05
N TYR A 269 -11.79 -7.53 -13.67
CA TYR A 269 -12.87 -6.61 -14.03
C TYR A 269 -12.95 -6.39 -15.55
N SER A 270 -11.82 -6.19 -16.22
CA SER A 270 -11.76 -5.99 -17.68
C SER A 270 -12.31 -7.20 -18.43
N ILE A 271 -11.93 -8.42 -18.04
CA ILE A 271 -12.45 -9.66 -18.64
C ILE A 271 -13.97 -9.77 -18.47
N SER A 272 -14.49 -9.38 -17.32
CA SER A 272 -15.94 -9.43 -17.06
C SER A 272 -16.73 -8.37 -17.85
N SER A 273 -16.08 -7.26 -18.20
CA SER A 273 -16.71 -6.18 -18.98
C SER A 273 -16.76 -6.47 -20.48
N ASP A 274 -15.85 -7.30 -20.99
CA ASP A 274 -15.80 -7.70 -22.41
C ASP A 274 -16.79 -8.83 -22.76
N ILE A 275 -17.50 -9.39 -21.74
CA ILE A 275 -18.47 -10.50 -21.90
C ILE A 275 -19.92 -9.98 -21.95
N ILE A 276 -20.16 -8.69 -21.70
CA ILE A 276 -21.47 -8.03 -21.73
C ILE A 276 -21.60 -7.18 -23.00
#